data_9b7b196bcf8210c91f694a2d8b9e3adf
#
_entry.id   9b7b196bcf8210c91f694a2d8b9e3adf
#
_cell.length_a   1.000
_cell.length_b   1.000
_cell.length_c   1.000
_cell.angle_alpha   90.00
_cell.angle_beta   90.00
_cell.angle_gamma   90.00
#
_symmetry.space_group_name_H-M   'P 1'
#
loop_
_entity.id
_entity.type
_entity.pdbx_description
1 polymer ?
#
loop_
_entity_poly.entity_id
_entity_poly.type
_entity_poly.pdbx_seq_one_letter_code
_entity_poly.pdbx_strand_id
1 'polypeptide(L)'
;MADVQWIDGGITAVPGILAAGVIAGIKPSGKKDLALIYSSAPARAAAVFTTNQVKGAPVLVSQEHIRDGRAQAIVASSGCSNVCTGEQGIKDAREIT
;
A
#
# COMPACT_ATOMS: atom_id res chain seq x y z
N MET A 1 25.67 11.24 8.14
CA MET A 1 24.86 10.26 7.36
C MET A 1 25.25 8.85 7.79
N ALA A 2 24.28 8.02 8.05
CA ALA A 2 24.54 6.63 8.43
C ALA A 2 25.15 5.86 7.24
N ASP A 3 26.03 4.90 7.55
CA ASP A 3 26.55 4.00 6.53
C ASP A 3 25.42 3.16 5.94
N VAL A 4 25.47 2.97 4.62
CA VAL A 4 24.55 2.12 3.90
C VAL A 4 25.22 0.78 3.61
N GLN A 5 24.56 -0.28 3.99
CA GLN A 5 25.04 -1.64 3.82
C GLN A 5 24.04 -2.43 2.97
N TRP A 6 24.55 -3.08 1.92
CA TRP A 6 23.71 -3.96 1.10
C TRP A 6 23.62 -5.33 1.77
N ILE A 7 22.39 -5.83 1.92
CA ILE A 7 22.11 -7.14 2.50
C ILE A 7 21.26 -7.96 1.53
N ASP A 8 21.30 -9.28 1.67
CA ASP A 8 20.41 -10.18 0.96
C ASP A 8 19.01 -10.15 1.57
N GLY A 9 18.00 -10.43 0.75
CA GLY A 9 16.61 -10.51 1.17
C GLY A 9 15.77 -9.32 0.69
N GLY A 10 14.54 -9.26 1.15
CA GLY A 10 13.57 -8.23 0.81
C GLY A 10 13.13 -7.44 2.03
N ILE A 11 11.93 -6.90 1.97
CA ILE A 11 11.37 -6.05 3.04
C ILE A 11 11.28 -6.77 4.39
N THR A 12 11.10 -8.09 4.39
CA THR A 12 11.02 -8.89 5.61
C THR A 12 12.36 -9.09 6.31
N ALA A 13 13.47 -8.64 5.71
CA ALA A 13 14.75 -8.57 6.41
C ALA A 13 14.73 -7.56 7.56
N VAL A 14 13.80 -6.61 7.54
CA VAL A 14 13.60 -5.65 8.63
C VAL A 14 12.86 -6.35 9.78
N PRO A 15 13.43 -6.37 10.99
CA PRO A 15 12.76 -6.98 12.14
C PRO A 15 11.40 -6.36 12.39
N GLY A 16 10.38 -7.21 12.59
CA GLY A 16 8.99 -6.76 12.84
C GLY A 16 8.17 -6.47 11.59
N ILE A 17 8.75 -6.58 10.40
CA ILE A 17 8.00 -6.43 9.14
C ILE A 17 7.64 -7.81 8.60
N LEU A 18 6.35 -7.99 8.35
CA LEU A 18 5.77 -9.18 7.73
C LEU A 18 5.21 -8.80 6.37
N ALA A 19 5.21 -9.75 5.45
CA ALA A 19 4.65 -9.55 4.12
C ALA A 19 3.98 -10.81 3.62
N ALA A 20 2.91 -10.64 2.86
CA ALA A 20 2.20 -11.73 2.20
C ALA A 20 1.69 -11.27 0.84
N GLY A 21 1.63 -12.22 -0.09
CA GLY A 21 1.01 -12.00 -1.39
C GLY A 21 0.08 -13.16 -1.69
N VAL A 22 -1.10 -12.85 -2.20
CA VAL A 22 -2.14 -13.85 -2.47
C VAL A 22 -2.76 -13.64 -3.85
N ILE A 23 -3.46 -14.67 -4.31
CA ILE A 23 -4.31 -14.62 -5.49
C ILE A 23 -5.72 -14.27 -5.02
N ALA A 24 -6.15 -13.03 -5.26
CA ALA A 24 -7.49 -12.56 -4.88
C ALA A 24 -8.49 -12.65 -6.04
N GLY A 25 -8.02 -13.00 -7.24
CA GLY A 25 -8.88 -13.13 -8.42
C GLY A 25 -9.12 -11.83 -9.17
N ILE A 26 -8.34 -10.79 -8.90
CA ILE A 26 -8.44 -9.49 -9.59
C ILE A 26 -7.92 -9.63 -11.03
N LYS A 27 -6.76 -10.30 -11.17
CA LYS A 27 -6.17 -10.59 -12.50
C LYS A 27 -6.73 -11.88 -13.06
N PRO A 28 -7.13 -11.91 -14.33
CA PRO A 28 -7.57 -13.15 -14.97
C PRO A 28 -6.44 -14.15 -15.18
N SER A 29 -5.17 -13.72 -15.09
CA SER A 29 -3.99 -14.58 -15.26
C SER A 29 -3.79 -15.63 -14.16
N GLY A 30 -4.48 -15.54 -13.04
CA GLY A 30 -4.27 -16.41 -11.88
C GLY A 30 -2.98 -16.15 -11.12
N LYS A 31 -2.26 -15.08 -11.42
CA LYS A 31 -1.06 -14.68 -10.68
C LYS A 31 -1.44 -13.92 -9.42
N LYS A 32 -0.50 -13.84 -8.47
CA LYS A 32 -0.68 -13.04 -7.26
C LYS A 32 -0.98 -11.59 -7.61
N ASP A 33 -2.01 -11.04 -7.01
CA ASP A 33 -2.55 -9.72 -7.35
C ASP A 33 -2.91 -8.87 -6.13
N LEU A 34 -2.74 -9.40 -4.93
CA LEU A 34 -2.97 -8.69 -3.68
C LEU A 34 -1.80 -8.94 -2.73
N ALA A 35 -1.26 -7.88 -2.18
CA ALA A 35 -0.13 -7.96 -1.24
C ALA A 35 -0.41 -7.11 0.00
N LEU A 36 0.15 -7.56 1.12
CA LEU A 36 0.11 -6.84 2.38
C LEU A 36 1.53 -6.77 2.95
N ILE A 37 1.93 -5.58 3.37
CA ILE A 37 3.12 -5.36 4.17
C ILE A 37 2.65 -4.84 5.52
N TYR A 38 3.07 -5.48 6.59
CA TYR A 38 2.57 -5.21 7.93
C TYR A 38 3.72 -5.04 8.92
N SER A 39 3.65 -3.98 9.72
CA SER A 39 4.54 -3.78 10.86
C SER A 39 3.89 -4.34 12.12
N SER A 40 4.60 -5.18 12.86
CA SER A 40 4.10 -5.77 14.11
C SER A 40 3.89 -4.71 15.21
N ALA A 41 4.44 -3.52 15.04
CA ALA A 41 4.24 -2.39 15.93
C ALA A 41 3.82 -1.16 15.13
N PRO A 42 3.06 -0.22 15.72
CA PRO A 42 2.76 1.04 15.07
C PRO A 42 4.05 1.75 14.67
N ALA A 43 4.10 2.29 13.46
CA ALA A 43 5.29 2.90 12.89
C ALA A 43 5.02 4.35 12.51
N ARG A 44 6.07 5.16 12.55
CA ARG A 44 6.06 6.48 11.92
C ARG A 44 6.18 6.30 10.42
N ALA A 45 5.40 7.06 9.68
CA ALA A 45 5.35 6.94 8.23
C ALA A 45 5.28 8.31 7.57
N ALA A 46 5.85 8.39 6.40
CA ALA A 46 5.77 9.55 5.53
C ALA A 46 5.58 9.07 4.10
N ALA A 47 4.86 9.85 3.32
CA ALA A 47 4.58 9.51 1.93
C ALA A 47 4.62 10.75 1.05
N VAL A 48 4.96 10.53 -0.21
CA VAL A 48 4.84 11.53 -1.25
C VAL A 48 3.84 11.03 -2.29
N PHE A 49 3.07 11.95 -2.83
CA PHE A 49 2.00 11.63 -3.75
C PHE A 49 2.14 12.42 -5.05
N THR A 50 1.50 11.93 -6.08
CA THR A 50 1.47 12.62 -7.36
C THR A 50 0.83 14.01 -7.24
N THR A 51 1.34 14.97 -8.02
CA THR A 51 0.73 16.29 -8.18
C THR A 51 -0.31 16.31 -9.30
N ASN A 52 -0.51 15.19 -9.99
CA ASN A 52 -1.52 15.08 -11.04
C ASN A 52 -2.90 15.41 -10.47
N GLN A 53 -3.70 16.13 -11.23
CA GLN A 53 -5.06 16.52 -10.83
C GLN A 53 -6.02 15.31 -10.84
N VAL A 54 -5.77 14.32 -11.70
CA VAL A 54 -6.54 13.08 -11.75
C VAL A 54 -5.85 12.07 -10.84
N LYS A 55 -6.33 11.97 -9.60
CA LYS A 55 -5.79 11.04 -8.61
C LYS A 55 -6.71 9.84 -8.44
N GLY A 56 -6.13 8.65 -8.38
CA GLY A 56 -6.87 7.45 -8.03
C GLY A 56 -7.39 7.50 -6.60
N ALA A 57 -8.49 6.80 -6.34
CA ALA A 57 -9.09 6.72 -5.00
C ALA A 57 -8.09 6.24 -3.93
N PRO A 58 -7.22 5.24 -4.19
CA PRO A 58 -6.20 4.85 -3.22
C PRO A 58 -5.25 5.97 -2.83
N VAL A 59 -4.92 6.88 -3.75
CA VAL A 59 -4.07 8.05 -3.44
C VAL A 59 -4.78 8.96 -2.45
N LEU A 60 -6.04 9.29 -2.69
CA LEU A 60 -6.84 10.16 -1.82
C LEU A 60 -7.02 9.56 -0.43
N VAL A 61 -7.33 8.28 -0.35
CA VAL A 61 -7.51 7.58 0.92
C VAL A 61 -6.18 7.47 1.67
N SER A 62 -5.08 7.18 0.98
CA SER A 62 -3.75 7.14 1.59
C SER A 62 -3.30 8.49 2.13
N GLN A 63 -3.58 9.58 1.40
CA GLN A 63 -3.33 10.94 1.89
C GLN A 63 -4.08 11.23 3.18
N GLU A 64 -5.31 10.78 3.28
CA GLU A 64 -6.15 10.93 4.47
C GLU A 64 -5.58 10.11 5.65
N HIS A 65 -5.23 8.85 5.41
CA HIS A 65 -4.75 7.94 6.45
C HIS A 65 -3.36 8.30 6.99
N ILE A 66 -2.51 8.96 6.20
CA ILE A 66 -1.14 9.30 6.60
C ILE A 66 -1.03 10.64 7.33
N ARG A 67 -2.13 11.38 7.51
CA ARG A 67 -2.11 12.72 8.10
C ARG A 67 -1.48 12.79 9.48
N ASP A 68 -1.65 11.77 10.29
CA ASP A 68 -1.08 11.71 11.63
C ASP A 68 0.38 11.24 11.66
N GLY A 69 0.98 10.95 10.50
CA GLY A 69 2.35 10.48 10.38
C GLY A 69 2.57 9.06 10.89
N ARG A 70 1.51 8.28 11.01
CA ARG A 70 1.55 6.90 11.50
C ARG A 70 0.90 5.96 10.51
N ALA A 71 1.48 4.78 10.39
CA ALA A 71 0.91 3.68 9.63
C ALA A 71 1.41 2.36 10.18
N GLN A 72 0.67 1.29 9.93
CA GLN A 72 1.04 -0.05 10.35
C GLN A 72 1.01 -1.05 9.22
N ALA A 73 0.34 -0.73 8.12
CA ALA A 73 0.21 -1.63 6.99
C ALA A 73 0.14 -0.89 5.66
N ILE A 74 0.60 -1.56 4.62
CA ILE A 74 0.39 -1.15 3.24
C ILE A 74 -0.26 -2.32 2.52
N VAL A 75 -1.42 -2.08 1.92
CA VAL A 75 -2.08 -3.04 1.04
C VAL A 75 -1.94 -2.57 -0.40
N ALA A 76 -1.57 -3.49 -1.27
CA ALA A 76 -1.39 -3.20 -2.70
C ALA A 76 -2.17 -4.21 -3.53
N SER A 77 -2.95 -3.72 -4.47
CA SER A 77 -3.66 -4.55 -5.44
C SER A 77 -3.19 -4.22 -6.85
N SER A 78 -3.29 -5.19 -7.73
CA SER A 78 -2.94 -5.01 -9.14
C SER A 78 -3.95 -5.71 -10.04
N GLY A 79 -4.08 -5.23 -11.27
CA GLY A 79 -4.98 -5.80 -12.27
C GLY A 79 -6.24 -4.99 -12.53
N CYS A 80 -6.63 -4.09 -11.63
CA CYS A 80 -7.75 -3.19 -11.82
C CYS A 80 -7.46 -1.86 -11.14
N SER A 81 -7.33 -0.80 -11.92
CA SER A 81 -7.06 0.55 -11.38
C SER A 81 -8.34 1.20 -10.87
N ASN A 82 -8.26 1.77 -9.68
CA ASN A 82 -9.36 2.52 -9.08
C ASN A 82 -9.15 4.02 -9.32
N VAL A 83 -9.38 4.46 -10.55
CA VAL A 83 -9.23 5.85 -11.00
C VAL A 83 -10.51 6.27 -11.70
N CYS A 84 -10.96 7.49 -11.47
CA CYS A 84 -12.19 8.05 -12.06
C CYS A 84 -13.44 7.22 -11.75
N THR A 85 -13.50 6.67 -10.55
CA THR A 85 -14.58 5.77 -10.09
C THR A 85 -15.59 6.46 -9.17
N GLY A 86 -15.42 7.76 -8.92
CA GLY A 86 -16.32 8.56 -8.10
C GLY A 86 -16.34 8.14 -6.63
N GLU A 87 -17.46 8.40 -5.97
CA GLU A 87 -17.63 8.10 -4.55
C GLU A 87 -17.56 6.60 -4.25
N GLN A 88 -18.02 5.75 -5.16
CA GLN A 88 -17.96 4.30 -4.97
C GLN A 88 -16.51 3.83 -4.89
N GLY A 89 -15.63 4.34 -5.74
CA GLY A 89 -14.21 4.00 -5.71
C GLY A 89 -13.54 4.40 -4.40
N ILE A 90 -13.90 5.54 -3.83
CA ILE A 90 -13.40 5.98 -2.53
C ILE A 90 -13.89 5.07 -1.41
N LYS A 91 -15.16 4.67 -1.43
CA LYS A 91 -15.70 3.69 -0.49
C LYS A 91 -14.96 2.36 -0.58
N ASP A 92 -14.74 1.87 -1.78
CA ASP A 92 -14.03 0.61 -2.00
C ASP A 92 -12.59 0.68 -1.46
N ALA A 93 -11.89 1.79 -1.69
CA ALA A 93 -10.55 1.99 -1.18
C ALA A 93 -10.51 2.04 0.36
N ARG A 94 -11.48 2.69 0.99
CA ARG A 94 -11.61 2.74 2.45
C ARG A 94 -11.92 1.36 3.04
N GLU A 95 -12.75 0.59 2.36
CA GLU A 95 -13.17 -0.73 2.82
C GLU A 95 -12.01 -1.74 2.84
N ILE A 96 -11.05 -1.60 1.90
CA ILE A 96 -9.84 -2.42 1.86
C ILE A 96 -8.91 -2.09 3.04
N THR A 97 -8.88 -0.88 3.49
CA THR A 97 -7.99 -0.39 4.56
C THR A 97 -8.73 -0.19 5.87
#